data_aed04b39cf39a05df8a050f8c4540c33
#
_entry.id   aed04b39cf39a05df8a050f8c4540c33
#
_cell.length_a   1.000
_cell.length_b   1.000
_cell.length_c   1.000
_cell.angle_alpha   90.00
_cell.angle_beta   90.00
_cell.angle_gamma   90.00
#
_symmetry.space_group_name_H-M   'P 1'
#
loop_
_entity.id
_entity.type
_entity.pdbx_description
1 polymer ?
#
loop_
_entity_poly.entity_id
_entity_poly.type
_entity_poly.pdbx_seq_one_letter_code
_entity_poly.pdbx_strand_id
1 'polypeptide(L)'
;MMNLEEFYTQRVQKFDEDIVALNRKLFLLSTLRLLIFLGTIVALYFASVNAKYVVAVLFIGIPLFLFLVSKYTNLKLQKAKIEALRNINLVELQVLKRDFSNLPNGKEFADDIHFFSQDIDLFGEGSFYQISNRTKLTEGSLLLSNIYKENSISDILEKQEAISELGEKVDWRQEFSAMAALTKTETSTHTIAKWLKNYKSFVPKAMNYIPMVFSVFSIGIFIAYFFDNMPESFLIT
;
A
#
# COMPACT_ATOMS: atom_id res chain seq x y z
N MET A 1 25.34 -14.98 20.59
CA MET A 1 25.01 -14.48 19.24
C MET A 1 23.64 -14.99 18.89
N MET A 2 22.74 -14.12 18.48
CA MET A 2 21.41 -14.53 18.00
C MET A 2 21.59 -15.34 16.72
N ASN A 3 20.96 -16.52 16.65
CA ASN A 3 20.96 -17.32 15.42
C ASN A 3 20.06 -16.60 14.39
N LEU A 4 20.65 -16.08 13.30
CA LEU A 4 19.93 -15.33 12.27
C LEU A 4 18.83 -16.18 11.61
N GLU A 5 19.06 -17.47 11.43
CA GLU A 5 18.05 -18.36 10.86
C GLU A 5 16.84 -18.49 11.78
N GLU A 6 17.06 -18.64 13.09
CA GLU A 6 16.01 -18.69 14.09
C GLU A 6 15.23 -17.36 14.13
N PHE A 7 15.94 -16.23 14.10
CA PHE A 7 15.33 -14.89 14.09
C PHE A 7 14.38 -14.71 12.92
N TYR A 8 14.82 -14.99 11.69
CA TYR A 8 13.96 -14.81 10.52
C TYR A 8 12.84 -15.86 10.48
N THR A 9 13.08 -17.07 10.95
CA THR A 9 12.05 -18.14 11.04
C THR A 9 10.92 -17.73 11.98
N GLN A 10 11.25 -17.23 13.17
CA GLN A 10 10.25 -16.76 14.14
C GLN A 10 9.42 -15.60 13.58
N ARG A 11 10.07 -14.67 12.85
CA ARG A 11 9.35 -13.55 12.19
C ARG A 11 8.40 -14.04 11.10
N VAL A 12 8.81 -14.99 10.27
CA VAL A 12 7.93 -15.58 9.24
C VAL A 12 6.74 -16.25 9.91
N GLN A 13 6.95 -17.05 10.95
CA GLN A 13 5.86 -17.70 11.67
C GLN A 13 4.87 -16.68 12.27
N LYS A 14 5.36 -15.63 12.91
CA LYS A 14 4.52 -14.55 13.45
C LYS A 14 3.68 -13.91 12.35
N PHE A 15 4.29 -13.56 11.21
CA PHE A 15 3.56 -12.95 10.09
C PHE A 15 2.54 -13.92 9.47
N ASP A 16 2.81 -15.22 9.42
CA ASP A 16 1.85 -16.24 8.98
C ASP A 16 0.63 -16.29 9.90
N GLU A 17 0.81 -16.23 11.20
CA GLU A 17 -0.27 -16.16 12.20
C GLU A 17 -1.11 -14.89 12.01
N ASP A 18 -0.46 -13.74 11.82
CA ASP A 18 -1.12 -12.45 11.56
C ASP A 18 -1.94 -12.49 10.25
N ILE A 19 -1.40 -13.09 9.17
CA ILE A 19 -2.11 -13.26 7.89
C ILE A 19 -3.35 -14.12 8.07
N VAL A 20 -3.26 -15.23 8.80
CA VAL A 20 -4.41 -16.10 9.09
C VAL A 20 -5.49 -15.32 9.86
N ALA A 21 -5.10 -14.55 10.87
CA ALA A 21 -6.03 -13.73 11.65
C ALA A 21 -6.72 -12.66 10.78
N LEU A 22 -5.96 -11.99 9.91
CA LEU A 22 -6.47 -10.99 8.99
C LEU A 22 -7.41 -11.61 7.94
N ASN A 23 -7.11 -12.81 7.43
CA ASN A 23 -7.97 -13.53 6.51
C ASN A 23 -9.33 -13.84 7.14
N ARG A 24 -9.37 -14.28 8.41
CA ARG A 24 -10.62 -14.49 9.14
C ARG A 24 -11.44 -13.20 9.27
N LYS A 25 -10.80 -12.08 9.62
CA LYS A 25 -11.47 -10.77 9.71
C LYS A 25 -12.01 -10.31 8.35
N LEU A 26 -11.23 -10.46 7.28
CA LEU A 26 -11.65 -10.13 5.91
C LEU A 26 -12.85 -10.97 5.46
N PHE A 27 -12.82 -12.27 5.76
CA PHE A 27 -13.95 -13.17 5.47
C PHE A 27 -15.22 -12.73 6.19
N LEU A 28 -15.13 -12.47 7.50
CA LEU A 28 -16.28 -12.00 8.29
C LEU A 28 -16.85 -10.68 7.76
N LEU A 29 -15.98 -9.70 7.43
CA LEU A 29 -16.43 -8.42 6.85
C LEU A 29 -17.06 -8.59 5.47
N SER A 30 -16.52 -9.50 4.65
CA SER A 30 -17.09 -9.80 3.33
C SER A 30 -18.48 -10.40 3.45
N THR A 31 -18.66 -11.36 4.36
CA THR A 31 -19.96 -11.98 4.65
C THR A 31 -20.95 -10.96 5.21
N LEU A 32 -20.52 -10.13 6.17
CA LEU A 32 -21.36 -9.09 6.74
C LEU A 32 -21.82 -8.06 5.70
N ARG A 33 -20.90 -7.66 4.79
CA ARG A 33 -21.22 -6.75 3.68
C ARG A 33 -22.26 -7.35 2.74
N LEU A 34 -22.13 -8.63 2.43
CA LEU A 34 -23.12 -9.35 1.61
C LEU A 34 -24.48 -9.41 2.31
N LEU A 35 -24.51 -9.72 3.59
CA LEU A 35 -25.78 -9.78 4.37
C LEU A 35 -26.44 -8.39 4.45
N ILE A 36 -25.69 -7.33 4.68
CA ILE A 36 -26.23 -5.97 4.68
C ILE A 36 -26.78 -5.60 3.30
N PHE A 37 -26.06 -5.91 2.23
CA PHE A 37 -26.54 -5.66 0.87
C PHE A 37 -27.86 -6.38 0.58
N LEU A 38 -27.93 -7.69 0.85
CA LEU A 38 -29.16 -8.48 0.67
C LEU A 38 -30.28 -8.00 1.59
N GLY A 39 -29.96 -7.72 2.86
CA GLY A 39 -30.91 -7.18 3.82
C GLY A 39 -31.49 -5.83 3.38
N THR A 40 -30.65 -4.94 2.82
CA THR A 40 -31.10 -3.67 2.25
C THR A 40 -32.09 -3.89 1.10
N ILE A 41 -31.83 -4.86 0.19
CA ILE A 41 -32.75 -5.18 -0.91
C ILE A 41 -34.10 -5.69 -0.38
N VAL A 42 -34.05 -6.60 0.58
CA VAL A 42 -35.28 -7.13 1.20
C VAL A 42 -36.06 -6.02 1.94
N ALA A 43 -35.35 -5.16 2.69
CA ALA A 43 -35.97 -4.03 3.36
C ALA A 43 -36.61 -3.04 2.38
N LEU A 44 -35.98 -2.76 1.24
CA LEU A 44 -36.54 -1.93 0.15
C LEU A 44 -37.80 -2.53 -0.44
N TYR A 45 -37.85 -3.85 -0.61
CA TYR A 45 -39.04 -4.54 -1.10
C TYR A 45 -40.24 -4.30 -0.17
N PHE A 46 -40.09 -4.47 1.15
CA PHE A 46 -41.14 -4.20 2.11
C PHE A 46 -41.46 -2.70 2.31
N ALA A 47 -40.44 -1.85 2.14
CA ALA A 47 -40.60 -0.40 2.25
C ALA A 47 -41.26 0.24 1.02
N SER A 48 -41.40 -0.48 -0.09
CA SER A 48 -41.90 0.04 -1.37
C SER A 48 -43.32 0.63 -1.31
N VAL A 49 -44.08 0.30 -0.26
CA VAL A 49 -45.42 0.82 0.00
C VAL A 49 -45.44 2.32 0.30
N ASN A 50 -44.36 2.86 0.88
CA ASN A 50 -44.29 4.28 1.26
C ASN A 50 -42.89 4.85 0.98
N ALA A 51 -42.82 5.90 0.18
CA ALA A 51 -41.57 6.56 -0.21
C ALA A 51 -40.70 6.95 1.01
N LYS A 52 -41.27 7.36 2.13
CA LYS A 52 -40.52 7.70 3.35
C LYS A 52 -39.72 6.53 3.91
N TYR A 53 -40.29 5.31 3.88
CA TYR A 53 -39.56 4.12 4.34
C TYR A 53 -38.46 3.70 3.38
N VAL A 54 -38.66 3.84 2.07
CA VAL A 54 -37.63 3.60 1.04
C VAL A 54 -36.42 4.49 1.29
N VAL A 55 -36.67 5.77 1.48
CA VAL A 55 -35.67 6.78 1.75
C VAL A 55 -34.88 6.48 3.05
N ALA A 56 -35.59 6.10 4.12
CA ALA A 56 -34.94 5.74 5.39
C ALA A 56 -34.03 4.52 5.25
N VAL A 57 -34.48 3.49 4.56
CA VAL A 57 -33.68 2.27 4.31
C VAL A 57 -32.42 2.60 3.51
N LEU A 58 -32.51 3.41 2.47
CA LEU A 58 -31.34 3.83 1.68
C LEU A 58 -30.38 4.69 2.50
N PHE A 59 -30.92 5.61 3.28
CA PHE A 59 -30.11 6.52 4.12
C PHE A 59 -29.30 5.78 5.20
N ILE A 60 -29.78 4.65 5.68
CA ILE A 60 -29.06 3.81 6.63
C ILE A 60 -28.19 2.77 5.91
N GLY A 61 -28.75 2.09 4.91
CA GLY A 61 -28.11 0.96 4.23
C GLY A 61 -26.85 1.34 3.45
N ILE A 62 -26.89 2.46 2.70
CA ILE A 62 -25.76 2.90 1.88
C ILE A 62 -24.56 3.31 2.76
N PRO A 63 -24.68 4.20 3.74
CA PRO A 63 -23.54 4.56 4.59
C PRO A 63 -22.94 3.37 5.35
N LEU A 64 -23.80 2.47 5.85
CA LEU A 64 -23.35 1.26 6.54
C LEU A 64 -22.55 0.34 5.60
N PHE A 65 -23.04 0.15 4.38
CA PHE A 65 -22.33 -0.62 3.37
C PHE A 65 -20.97 0.01 3.01
N LEU A 66 -20.93 1.32 2.77
CA LEU A 66 -19.70 2.06 2.46
C LEU A 66 -18.69 2.02 3.60
N PHE A 67 -19.17 2.12 4.85
CA PHE A 67 -18.31 1.97 6.03
C PHE A 67 -17.63 0.59 6.07
N LEU A 68 -18.36 -0.48 5.80
CA LEU A 68 -17.79 -1.83 5.74
C LEU A 68 -16.82 -2.00 4.57
N VAL A 69 -17.09 -1.40 3.41
CA VAL A 69 -16.16 -1.38 2.26
C VAL A 69 -14.86 -0.70 2.66
N SER A 70 -14.92 0.46 3.32
CA SER A 70 -13.74 1.18 3.80
C SER A 70 -12.93 0.34 4.81
N LYS A 71 -13.60 -0.28 5.77
CA LYS A 71 -12.93 -1.17 6.75
C LYS A 71 -12.27 -2.38 6.07
N TYR A 72 -12.95 -3.00 5.10
CA TYR A 72 -12.40 -4.11 4.33
C TYR A 72 -11.14 -3.70 3.55
N THR A 73 -11.18 -2.55 2.87
CA THR A 73 -10.04 -2.03 2.12
C THR A 73 -8.83 -1.77 3.02
N ASN A 74 -9.04 -1.15 4.18
CA ASN A 74 -7.97 -0.90 5.14
C ASN A 74 -7.34 -2.21 5.67
N LEU A 75 -8.16 -3.22 6.00
CA LEU A 75 -7.63 -4.52 6.41
C LEU A 75 -6.90 -5.25 5.27
N LYS A 76 -7.35 -5.11 4.03
CA LYS A 76 -6.68 -5.66 2.86
C LYS A 76 -5.30 -5.04 2.66
N LEU A 77 -5.17 -3.72 2.86
CA LEU A 77 -3.87 -3.02 2.81
C LEU A 77 -2.95 -3.47 3.95
N GLN A 78 -3.48 -3.62 5.17
CA GLN A 78 -2.71 -4.17 6.29
C GLN A 78 -2.19 -5.58 5.99
N LYS A 79 -3.06 -6.46 5.44
CA LYS A 79 -2.65 -7.80 5.03
C LYS A 79 -1.55 -7.77 3.98
N ALA A 80 -1.67 -6.94 2.95
CA ALA A 80 -0.65 -6.81 1.91
C ALA A 80 0.71 -6.36 2.49
N LYS A 81 0.70 -5.45 3.49
CA LYS A 81 1.91 -5.04 4.21
C LYS A 81 2.54 -6.21 4.98
N ILE A 82 1.76 -6.99 5.71
CA ILE A 82 2.24 -8.16 6.47
C ILE A 82 2.80 -9.22 5.50
N GLU A 83 2.13 -9.47 4.37
CA GLU A 83 2.62 -10.37 3.32
C GLU A 83 3.97 -9.89 2.73
N ALA A 84 4.13 -8.59 2.52
CA ALA A 84 5.41 -8.01 2.08
C ALA A 84 6.52 -8.20 3.13
N LEU A 85 6.24 -7.96 4.41
CA LEU A 85 7.18 -8.22 5.52
C LEU A 85 7.56 -9.70 5.62
N ARG A 86 6.58 -10.59 5.51
CA ARG A 86 6.82 -12.04 5.46
C ARG A 86 7.76 -12.42 4.31
N ASN A 87 7.49 -11.91 3.11
CA ASN A 87 8.31 -12.21 1.94
C ASN A 87 9.74 -11.69 2.07
N ILE A 88 9.95 -10.52 2.70
CA ILE A 88 11.30 -10.02 3.00
C ILE A 88 12.05 -11.02 3.88
N ASN A 89 11.43 -11.53 4.94
CA ASN A 89 12.07 -12.48 5.85
C ASN A 89 12.30 -13.86 5.18
N LEU A 90 11.42 -14.30 4.29
CA LEU A 90 11.65 -15.52 3.49
C LEU A 90 12.86 -15.38 2.56
N VAL A 91 13.02 -14.21 1.92
CA VAL A 91 14.19 -13.93 1.08
C VAL A 91 15.48 -14.00 1.91
N GLU A 92 15.50 -13.45 3.13
CA GLU A 92 16.68 -13.54 3.99
C GLU A 92 17.00 -14.99 4.41
N LEU A 93 15.99 -15.82 4.64
CA LEU A 93 16.19 -17.25 4.89
C LEU A 93 16.78 -17.98 3.67
N GLN A 94 16.37 -17.63 2.45
CA GLN A 94 16.96 -18.17 1.22
C GLN A 94 18.42 -17.74 1.07
N VAL A 95 18.71 -16.46 1.32
CA VAL A 95 20.08 -15.92 1.28
C VAL A 95 21.00 -16.62 2.31
N LEU A 96 20.52 -16.91 3.52
CA LEU A 96 21.28 -17.66 4.52
C LEU A 96 21.62 -19.07 4.05
N LYS A 97 20.77 -19.68 3.20
CA LYS A 97 21.02 -20.97 2.56
C LYS A 97 21.86 -20.88 1.27
N ARG A 98 22.36 -19.69 0.95
CA ARG A 98 23.10 -19.35 -0.29
C ARG A 98 22.29 -19.58 -1.57
N ASP A 99 20.97 -19.49 -1.50
CA ASP A 99 20.09 -19.49 -2.65
C ASP A 99 19.74 -18.05 -3.05
N PHE A 100 20.34 -17.59 -4.14
CA PHE A 100 20.17 -16.23 -4.68
C PHE A 100 19.33 -16.22 -5.96
N SER A 101 18.83 -17.35 -6.41
CA SER A 101 18.16 -17.53 -7.71
C SER A 101 16.98 -16.59 -7.94
N ASN A 102 16.27 -16.23 -6.86
CA ASN A 102 15.09 -15.37 -6.89
C ASN A 102 15.43 -13.87 -6.75
N LEU A 103 16.70 -13.50 -6.61
CA LEU A 103 17.11 -12.11 -6.49
C LEU A 103 17.45 -11.51 -7.86
N PRO A 104 17.09 -10.24 -8.09
CA PRO A 104 17.48 -9.53 -9.32
C PRO A 104 19.01 -9.50 -9.44
N ASN A 105 19.53 -9.98 -10.55
CA ASN A 105 20.98 -10.12 -10.76
C ASN A 105 21.66 -8.89 -11.36
N GLY A 106 20.89 -7.84 -11.71
CA GLY A 106 21.43 -6.58 -12.21
C GLY A 106 22.07 -6.65 -13.60
N LYS A 107 21.82 -7.71 -14.37
CA LYS A 107 22.37 -7.87 -15.72
C LYS A 107 22.06 -6.68 -16.63
N GLU A 108 20.94 -6.02 -16.42
CA GLU A 108 20.54 -4.80 -17.14
C GLU A 108 21.45 -3.59 -16.89
N PHE A 109 22.28 -3.63 -15.85
CA PHE A 109 23.25 -2.59 -15.49
C PHE A 109 24.68 -2.93 -15.92
N ALA A 110 24.88 -4.12 -16.50
CA ALA A 110 26.19 -4.51 -17.02
C ALA A 110 26.63 -3.56 -18.14
N ASP A 111 27.89 -3.19 -18.13
CA ASP A 111 28.52 -2.30 -19.12
C ASP A 111 29.85 -2.89 -19.52
N ASP A 112 29.93 -3.28 -20.80
CA ASP A 112 31.10 -3.97 -21.36
C ASP A 112 32.35 -3.05 -21.47
N ILE A 113 32.14 -1.73 -21.36
CA ILE A 113 33.23 -0.74 -21.47
C ILE A 113 33.71 -0.30 -20.05
N HIS A 114 32.98 -0.67 -19.02
CA HIS A 114 33.32 -0.27 -17.67
C HIS A 114 34.62 -0.95 -17.18
N PHE A 115 35.56 -0.15 -16.68
CA PHE A 115 36.95 -0.52 -16.47
C PHE A 115 37.23 -1.60 -15.40
N PHE A 116 36.25 -1.99 -14.53
CA PHE A 116 36.45 -3.07 -13.57
C PHE A 116 35.22 -3.96 -13.33
N SER A 117 34.02 -3.55 -13.77
CA SER A 117 32.78 -4.23 -13.38
C SER A 117 32.70 -5.67 -13.86
N GLN A 118 33.35 -5.99 -14.98
CA GLN A 118 33.43 -7.34 -15.51
C GLN A 118 34.50 -8.17 -14.78
N ASP A 119 35.65 -7.57 -14.43
CA ASP A 119 36.75 -8.28 -13.79
C ASP A 119 36.38 -8.82 -12.40
N ILE A 120 35.39 -8.22 -11.75
CA ILE A 120 34.91 -8.63 -10.42
C ILE A 120 33.52 -9.26 -10.45
N ASP A 121 32.98 -9.61 -11.63
CA ASP A 121 31.62 -10.15 -11.79
C ASP A 121 30.57 -9.34 -10.98
N LEU A 122 30.59 -8.03 -11.18
CA LEU A 122 29.77 -7.11 -10.39
C LEU A 122 28.28 -7.33 -10.63
N PHE A 123 27.87 -7.70 -11.85
CA PHE A 123 26.50 -7.93 -12.28
C PHE A 123 26.35 -9.33 -12.91
N GLY A 124 25.17 -9.89 -12.86
CA GLY A 124 24.86 -11.21 -13.39
C GLY A 124 24.53 -12.25 -12.30
N GLU A 125 24.44 -13.51 -12.68
CA GLU A 125 24.13 -14.59 -11.74
C GLU A 125 25.31 -14.85 -10.79
N GLY A 126 25.03 -14.96 -9.50
CA GLY A 126 26.04 -15.14 -8.44
C GLY A 126 26.86 -13.89 -8.15
N SER A 127 26.57 -12.75 -8.78
CA SER A 127 27.30 -11.50 -8.64
C SER A 127 27.16 -10.86 -7.27
N PHE A 128 28.09 -9.95 -6.95
CA PHE A 128 28.02 -9.15 -5.73
C PHE A 128 26.72 -8.30 -5.66
N TYR A 129 26.27 -7.75 -6.80
CA TYR A 129 25.01 -7.03 -6.89
C TYR A 129 23.84 -7.93 -6.50
N GLN A 130 23.74 -9.14 -7.06
CA GLN A 130 22.64 -10.05 -6.78
C GLN A 130 22.56 -10.40 -5.29
N ILE A 131 23.71 -10.73 -4.68
CA ILE A 131 23.76 -11.12 -3.26
C ILE A 131 23.37 -9.96 -2.35
N SER A 132 23.76 -8.74 -2.66
CA SER A 132 23.56 -7.56 -1.81
C SER A 132 22.27 -6.79 -2.08
N ASN A 133 21.66 -6.95 -3.27
CA ASN A 133 20.48 -6.18 -3.65
C ASN A 133 19.24 -6.54 -2.81
N ARG A 134 18.71 -5.54 -2.11
CA ARG A 134 17.43 -5.60 -1.36
C ARG A 134 16.49 -4.48 -1.78
N THR A 135 16.79 -3.80 -2.89
CA THR A 135 15.96 -2.69 -3.37
C THR A 135 14.60 -3.20 -3.84
N LYS A 136 13.57 -2.36 -3.71
CA LYS A 136 12.19 -2.67 -4.10
C LYS A 136 11.67 -1.79 -5.23
N LEU A 137 12.36 -0.67 -5.47
CA LEU A 137 12.03 0.30 -6.50
C LEU A 137 13.11 0.32 -7.58
N THR A 138 12.72 0.59 -8.81
CA THR A 138 13.65 0.68 -9.95
C THR A 138 14.73 1.72 -9.74
N GLU A 139 14.36 2.88 -9.17
CA GLU A 139 15.29 3.95 -8.84
C GLU A 139 16.31 3.53 -7.79
N GLY A 140 15.88 2.75 -6.79
CA GLY A 140 16.78 2.18 -5.80
C GLY A 140 17.78 1.21 -6.41
N SER A 141 17.32 0.36 -7.34
CA SER A 141 18.17 -0.59 -8.07
C SER A 141 19.19 0.14 -8.93
N LEU A 142 18.77 1.18 -9.64
CA LEU A 142 19.66 2.02 -10.45
C LEU A 142 20.68 2.76 -9.58
N LEU A 143 20.25 3.34 -8.46
CA LEU A 143 21.16 4.03 -7.54
C LEU A 143 22.20 3.08 -6.96
N LEU A 144 21.78 1.88 -6.54
CA LEU A 144 22.69 0.85 -6.03
C LEU A 144 23.72 0.44 -7.08
N SER A 145 23.29 0.24 -8.34
CA SER A 145 24.20 -0.10 -9.44
C SER A 145 25.22 1.01 -9.70
N ASN A 146 24.79 2.27 -9.63
CA ASN A 146 25.68 3.43 -9.81
C ASN A 146 26.69 3.53 -8.66
N ILE A 147 26.27 3.33 -7.41
CA ILE A 147 27.17 3.32 -6.25
C ILE A 147 28.26 2.26 -6.41
N TYR A 148 27.92 1.08 -6.93
CA TYR A 148 28.89 0.01 -7.13
C TYR A 148 29.84 0.25 -8.31
N LYS A 149 29.40 0.97 -9.33
CA LYS A 149 30.23 1.40 -10.46
C LYS A 149 31.09 2.62 -10.16
N GLU A 150 30.68 3.42 -9.17
CA GLU A 150 31.38 4.64 -8.83
C GLU A 150 32.68 4.33 -8.07
N ASN A 151 33.81 4.85 -8.59
CA ASN A 151 35.10 4.76 -7.91
C ASN A 151 35.39 6.04 -7.11
N SER A 152 34.43 6.45 -6.28
CA SER A 152 34.55 7.63 -5.43
C SER A 152 34.91 7.23 -4.01
N ILE A 153 35.91 7.92 -3.45
CA ILE A 153 36.29 7.82 -2.04
C ILE A 153 35.63 8.89 -1.17
N SER A 154 34.73 9.69 -1.75
CA SER A 154 34.03 10.75 -1.00
C SER A 154 33.03 10.15 -0.01
N ASP A 155 32.94 10.77 1.14
CA ASP A 155 31.91 10.50 2.17
C ASP A 155 31.88 9.03 2.69
N ILE A 156 33.03 8.34 2.61
CA ILE A 156 33.14 6.93 3.05
C ILE A 156 32.75 6.79 4.52
N LEU A 157 33.24 7.67 5.38
CA LEU A 157 32.95 7.59 6.82
C LEU A 157 31.46 7.79 7.11
N GLU A 158 30.84 8.78 6.48
CA GLU A 158 29.40 9.03 6.61
C GLU A 158 28.57 7.85 6.10
N LYS A 159 28.96 7.26 4.97
CA LYS A 159 28.31 6.07 4.42
C LYS A 159 28.45 4.86 5.36
N GLN A 160 29.63 4.66 5.95
CA GLN A 160 29.86 3.57 6.91
C GLN A 160 29.04 3.77 8.19
N GLU A 161 28.97 4.99 8.71
CA GLU A 161 28.15 5.33 9.87
C GLU A 161 26.66 5.07 9.59
N ALA A 162 26.15 5.51 8.43
CA ALA A 162 24.78 5.28 8.02
C ALA A 162 24.46 3.76 7.87
N ILE A 163 25.38 2.99 7.30
CA ILE A 163 25.23 1.52 7.17
C ILE A 163 25.20 0.87 8.56
N SER A 164 26.09 1.28 9.47
CA SER A 164 26.13 0.76 10.84
C SER A 164 24.83 1.07 11.58
N GLU A 165 24.38 2.33 11.54
CA GLU A 165 23.13 2.76 12.16
C GLU A 165 21.91 1.98 11.61
N LEU A 166 21.79 1.89 10.29
CA LEU A 166 20.69 1.16 9.64
C LEU A 166 20.81 -0.36 9.87
N GLY A 167 22.02 -0.89 10.08
CA GLY A 167 22.26 -2.29 10.39
C GLY A 167 21.48 -2.75 11.62
N GLU A 168 21.43 -1.93 12.65
CA GLU A 168 20.74 -2.20 13.90
C GLU A 168 19.20 -2.00 13.82
N LYS A 169 18.72 -1.22 12.85
CA LYS A 169 17.31 -0.85 12.70
C LYS A 169 16.56 -1.81 11.77
N VAL A 170 16.58 -3.11 12.08
CA VAL A 170 15.97 -4.15 11.22
C VAL A 170 14.49 -3.90 10.96
N ASP A 171 13.71 -3.59 11.99
CA ASP A 171 12.28 -3.35 11.86
C ASP A 171 11.98 -2.17 10.95
N TRP A 172 12.67 -1.05 11.15
CA TRP A 172 12.51 0.13 10.31
C TRP A 172 12.85 -0.14 8.83
N ARG A 173 13.97 -0.85 8.58
CA ARG A 173 14.37 -1.21 7.20
C ARG A 173 13.34 -2.11 6.52
N GLN A 174 12.82 -3.10 7.24
CA GLN A 174 11.82 -4.01 6.70
C GLN A 174 10.48 -3.31 6.47
N GLU A 175 10.04 -2.45 7.38
CA GLU A 175 8.85 -1.61 7.23
C GLU A 175 8.96 -0.71 5.99
N PHE A 176 10.08 0.01 5.86
CA PHE A 176 10.35 0.86 4.69
C PHE A 176 10.31 0.06 3.39
N SER A 177 11.00 -1.09 3.35
CA SER A 177 11.03 -1.98 2.18
C SER A 177 9.66 -2.56 1.84
N ALA A 178 8.85 -2.93 2.85
CA ALA A 178 7.51 -3.43 2.65
C ALA A 178 6.59 -2.36 2.07
N MET A 179 6.65 -1.13 2.58
CA MET A 179 5.89 0.00 2.03
C MET A 179 6.31 0.32 0.60
N ALA A 180 7.62 0.31 0.30
CA ALA A 180 8.13 0.50 -1.06
C ALA A 180 7.62 -0.59 -2.01
N ALA A 181 7.61 -1.85 -1.59
CA ALA A 181 7.11 -2.97 -2.39
C ALA A 181 5.60 -2.87 -2.72
N LEU A 182 4.82 -2.18 -1.89
CA LEU A 182 3.39 -1.93 -2.13
C LEU A 182 3.14 -0.74 -3.06
N THR A 183 4.15 0.11 -3.26
CA THR A 183 4.05 1.29 -4.13
C THR A 183 4.30 0.86 -5.57
N LYS A 184 3.24 0.50 -6.29
CA LYS A 184 3.32 0.25 -7.74
C LYS A 184 3.35 1.60 -8.46
N THR A 185 4.53 2.02 -8.87
CA THR A 185 4.67 3.20 -9.75
C THR A 185 4.73 2.71 -11.19
N GLU A 186 3.64 2.88 -11.93
CA GLU A 186 3.61 2.65 -13.40
C GLU A 186 4.30 3.76 -14.18
N THR A 187 4.56 4.88 -13.51
CA THR A 187 5.13 6.10 -14.09
C THR A 187 6.49 6.38 -13.47
N SER A 188 7.47 6.76 -14.30
CA SER A 188 8.82 7.09 -13.82
C SER A 188 8.78 8.25 -12.82
N THR A 189 9.64 8.18 -11.80
CA THR A 189 9.79 9.22 -10.76
C THR A 189 10.07 10.60 -11.36
N HIS A 190 10.83 10.66 -12.46
CA HIS A 190 11.08 11.90 -13.20
C HIS A 190 9.79 12.52 -13.73
N THR A 191 8.89 11.73 -14.31
CA THR A 191 7.61 12.21 -14.82
C THR A 191 6.72 12.71 -13.68
N ILE A 192 6.67 11.99 -12.55
CA ILE A 192 5.94 12.41 -11.37
C ILE A 192 6.50 13.71 -10.80
N ALA A 193 7.81 13.82 -10.65
CA ALA A 193 8.47 15.04 -10.16
C ALA A 193 8.23 16.24 -11.09
N LYS A 194 8.30 16.04 -12.41
CA LYS A 194 7.99 17.07 -13.40
C LYS A 194 6.53 17.52 -13.32
N TRP A 195 5.61 16.57 -13.16
CA TRP A 195 4.19 16.87 -12.97
C TRP A 195 3.96 17.64 -11.69
N LEU A 196 4.52 17.22 -10.55
CA LEU A 196 4.39 17.92 -9.27
C LEU A 196 4.95 19.34 -9.32
N LYS A 197 6.11 19.53 -9.97
CA LYS A 197 6.75 20.85 -10.13
C LYS A 197 5.89 21.81 -10.96
N ASN A 198 5.18 21.29 -11.95
CA ASN A 198 4.35 22.07 -12.87
C ASN A 198 2.88 22.09 -12.47
N TYR A 199 2.50 21.38 -11.39
CA TYR A 199 1.12 21.30 -10.95
C TYR A 199 0.62 22.67 -10.46
N LYS A 200 -0.42 23.14 -11.12
CA LYS A 200 -1.20 24.31 -10.67
C LYS A 200 -2.55 23.82 -10.18
N SER A 201 -2.89 24.13 -8.94
CA SER A 201 -4.21 23.80 -8.43
C SER A 201 -5.26 24.56 -9.25
N PHE A 202 -6.11 23.82 -9.95
CA PHE A 202 -7.26 24.38 -10.68
C PHE A 202 -8.52 24.43 -9.82
N VAL A 203 -8.48 23.86 -8.62
CA VAL A 203 -9.62 23.82 -7.71
C VAL A 203 -9.75 25.17 -6.99
N PRO A 204 -10.84 25.90 -7.18
CA PRO A 204 -11.08 27.16 -6.47
C PRO A 204 -11.15 26.94 -4.96
N LYS A 205 -10.65 27.90 -4.16
CA LYS A 205 -10.69 27.82 -2.69
C LYS A 205 -12.11 27.59 -2.14
N ALA A 206 -13.12 28.08 -2.84
CA ALA A 206 -14.53 27.87 -2.49
C ALA A 206 -14.94 26.38 -2.48
N MET A 207 -14.29 25.54 -3.28
CA MET A 207 -14.57 24.09 -3.31
C MET A 207 -14.32 23.39 -1.96
N ASN A 208 -13.52 23.96 -1.07
CA ASN A 208 -13.32 23.41 0.26
C ASN A 208 -14.59 23.48 1.13
N TYR A 209 -15.48 24.43 0.86
CA TYR A 209 -16.71 24.68 1.63
C TYR A 209 -17.97 24.17 0.95
N ILE A 210 -17.99 24.13 -0.39
CA ILE A 210 -19.16 23.75 -1.19
C ILE A 210 -19.69 22.34 -0.78
N PRO A 211 -18.86 21.29 -0.63
CA PRO A 211 -19.38 19.98 -0.23
C PRO A 211 -20.05 20.00 1.15
N MET A 212 -19.49 20.75 2.09
CA MET A 212 -20.05 20.88 3.45
C MET A 212 -21.41 21.59 3.42
N VAL A 213 -21.48 22.73 2.70
CA VAL A 213 -22.73 23.50 2.56
C VAL A 213 -23.79 22.65 1.87
N PHE A 214 -23.43 21.98 0.78
CA PHE A 214 -24.34 21.09 0.06
C PHE A 214 -24.82 19.94 0.92
N SER A 215 -23.96 19.30 1.71
CA SER A 215 -24.32 18.23 2.62
C SER A 215 -25.29 18.68 3.71
N VAL A 216 -25.02 19.82 4.33
CA VAL A 216 -25.90 20.41 5.36
C VAL A 216 -27.28 20.76 4.77
N PHE A 217 -27.30 21.35 3.58
CA PHE A 217 -28.54 21.70 2.87
C PHE A 217 -29.34 20.44 2.50
N SER A 218 -28.69 19.44 1.94
CA SER A 218 -29.34 18.16 1.59
C SER A 218 -29.91 17.44 2.82
N ILE A 219 -29.16 17.40 3.92
CA ILE A 219 -29.65 16.84 5.19
C ILE A 219 -30.85 17.63 5.72
N GLY A 220 -30.82 18.95 5.62
CA GLY A 220 -31.92 19.81 6.02
C GLY A 220 -33.21 19.54 5.24
N ILE A 221 -33.11 19.42 3.90
CA ILE A 221 -34.24 19.04 3.03
C ILE A 221 -34.78 17.65 3.43
N PHE A 222 -33.89 16.71 3.67
CA PHE A 222 -34.28 15.36 4.07
C PHE A 222 -35.06 15.33 5.40
N ILE A 223 -34.58 16.08 6.41
CA ILE A 223 -35.26 16.21 7.69
C ILE A 223 -36.63 16.87 7.52
N ALA A 224 -36.71 17.96 6.74
CA ALA A 224 -37.97 18.65 6.46
C ALA A 224 -39.01 17.75 5.78
N TYR A 225 -38.58 16.92 4.83
CA TYR A 225 -39.43 15.91 4.19
C TYR A 225 -39.97 14.85 5.18
N PHE A 226 -39.11 14.37 6.09
CA PHE A 226 -39.50 13.35 7.07
C PHE A 226 -40.56 13.85 8.06
N PHE A 227 -40.53 15.14 8.41
CA PHE A 227 -41.49 15.76 9.32
C PHE A 227 -42.76 16.30 8.66
N ASP A 228 -43.05 15.89 7.41
CA ASP A 228 -44.23 16.33 6.62
C ASP A 228 -44.35 17.85 6.36
N ASN A 229 -43.25 18.56 6.49
CA ASN A 229 -43.23 20.01 6.26
C ASN A 229 -43.03 20.39 4.79
N MET A 230 -42.87 19.42 3.86
CA MET A 230 -42.68 19.67 2.41
C MET A 230 -43.40 18.65 1.54
N PRO A 231 -44.03 19.05 0.40
CA PRO A 231 -44.65 18.16 -0.55
C PRO A 231 -43.62 17.34 -1.34
N GLU A 232 -44.01 16.14 -1.79
CA GLU A 232 -43.14 15.17 -2.49
C GLU A 232 -42.48 15.73 -3.76
N SER A 233 -43.07 16.75 -4.38
CA SER A 233 -42.52 17.40 -5.60
C SER A 233 -41.18 18.07 -5.42
N PHE A 234 -40.77 18.40 -4.18
CA PHE A 234 -39.47 19.06 -3.91
C PHE A 234 -38.28 18.10 -3.89
N LEU A 235 -38.48 16.78 -3.88
CA LEU A 235 -37.41 15.78 -3.87
C LEU A 235 -36.94 15.38 -5.29
N ILE A 236 -37.71 15.72 -6.32
CA ILE A 236 -37.50 15.23 -7.70
C ILE A 236 -36.88 16.31 -8.61
N THR A 237 -36.62 17.53 -8.09
CA THR A 237 -35.95 18.60 -8.82
C THR A 237 -34.49 18.70 -8.38
#